data_e7621d0b8906139b57e7465cfc710f6d
#
_entry.id   e7621d0b8906139b57e7465cfc710f6d
#
_cell.length_a   1.000
_cell.length_b   1.000
_cell.length_c   1.000
_cell.angle_alpha   90.00
_cell.angle_beta   90.00
_cell.angle_gamma   90.00
#
_symmetry.space_group_name_H-M   'P 1'
#
loop_
_entity.id
_entity.type
_entity.pdbx_description
1 polymer ?
#
loop_
_entity_poly.entity_id
_entity_poly.type
_entity_poly.pdbx_seq_one_letter_code
_entity_poly.pdbx_strand_id
1 'polypeptide(L)'
;FKRPVFLSVSGQLNVECYATCLSDVYTFGPTFRAEDSHTSRHLAEFWMIEPEICFAGLKEDMALAEDYLRYCIQFVLDNCKSDLEFFEEKVEKGLIERLMKVASTKFAHLTYTDAIAMLQEHVASGKVVFDAEAEAKDPLKWGVDLRSEHERYLCEKVYNGPLIVTNYPAGIKAFYMRLSEDKKTVEAMDILVPGVGEIIGGSVREERLDVLKEKIVAMGQNPEDYDWYLDLRKYGTVPHAGFGLGFERLVAYATGMANIRDVIPFPRWPGKADF
;
A
#
# COMPACT_ATOMS: atom_id res chain seq x y z
N PHE A 1 1.52 -23.35 22.13
CA PHE A 1 0.70 -23.83 21.01
C PHE A 1 1.08 -25.26 20.54
N LYS A 2 2.19 -25.80 21.04
CA LYS A 2 2.70 -27.15 20.67
C LYS A 2 3.05 -27.31 19.18
N ARG A 3 3.15 -26.26 18.42
CA ARG A 3 3.54 -26.18 17.01
C ARG A 3 4.15 -24.79 16.73
N PRO A 4 4.95 -24.62 15.66
CA PRO A 4 5.37 -23.30 15.24
C PRO A 4 4.15 -22.41 14.96
N VAL A 5 4.22 -21.16 15.41
CA VAL A 5 3.22 -20.12 15.14
C VAL A 5 3.95 -18.82 14.85
N PHE A 6 3.31 -17.93 14.10
CA PHE A 6 3.90 -16.69 13.65
C PHE A 6 3.01 -15.50 14.05
N LEU A 7 3.62 -14.36 14.25
CA LEU A 7 2.89 -13.09 14.34
C LEU A 7 2.35 -12.72 12.97
N SER A 8 1.14 -12.15 12.93
CA SER A 8 0.47 -11.85 11.66
C SER A 8 1.15 -10.69 10.94
N VAL A 9 1.32 -10.82 9.63
CA VAL A 9 1.83 -9.77 8.73
C VAL A 9 0.75 -8.80 8.28
N SER A 10 -0.55 -9.13 8.49
CA SER A 10 -1.74 -8.37 8.10
C SER A 10 -2.98 -9.00 8.74
N GLY A 11 -3.99 -8.20 9.01
CA GLY A 11 -5.31 -8.67 9.43
C GLY A 11 -6.21 -9.09 8.26
N GLN A 12 -5.80 -8.84 7.01
CA GLN A 12 -6.61 -8.99 5.82
C GLN A 12 -7.24 -10.37 5.66
N LEU A 13 -6.44 -11.43 5.58
CA LEU A 13 -6.95 -12.78 5.28
C LEU A 13 -7.96 -13.25 6.32
N ASN A 14 -7.76 -12.88 7.59
CA ASN A 14 -8.67 -13.21 8.67
C ASN A 14 -9.97 -12.41 8.59
N VAL A 15 -9.89 -11.11 8.27
CA VAL A 15 -11.07 -10.25 8.22
C VAL A 15 -11.93 -10.52 6.97
N GLU A 16 -11.36 -11.05 5.88
CA GLU A 16 -12.13 -11.53 4.72
C GLU A 16 -13.17 -12.59 5.13
N CYS A 17 -12.87 -13.43 6.15
CA CYS A 17 -13.84 -14.39 6.70
C CYS A 17 -15.07 -13.67 7.29
N TYR A 18 -14.87 -12.53 7.93
CA TYR A 18 -15.95 -11.73 8.49
C TYR A 18 -16.66 -10.89 7.42
N ALA A 19 -15.92 -10.38 6.43
CA ALA A 19 -16.49 -9.64 5.32
C ALA A 19 -17.57 -10.43 4.58
N THR A 20 -17.34 -11.73 4.33
CA THR A 20 -18.31 -12.61 3.68
C THR A 20 -19.60 -12.82 4.48
N CYS A 21 -19.60 -12.50 5.78
CA CYS A 21 -20.77 -12.61 6.66
C CYS A 21 -21.40 -11.25 7.01
N LEU A 22 -20.58 -10.22 7.19
CA LEU A 22 -20.98 -8.92 7.73
C LEU A 22 -20.97 -7.80 6.69
N SER A 23 -20.55 -8.10 5.45
CA SER A 23 -20.34 -7.16 4.35
C SER A 23 -19.09 -6.29 4.58
N ASP A 24 -19.24 -5.02 4.94
CA ASP A 24 -18.12 -4.11 5.07
C ASP A 24 -17.53 -4.18 6.48
N VAL A 25 -16.25 -4.47 6.57
CA VAL A 25 -15.53 -4.64 7.83
C VAL A 25 -14.16 -3.97 7.77
N TYR A 26 -13.51 -3.81 8.90
CA TYR A 26 -12.10 -3.39 8.96
C TYR A 26 -11.38 -4.00 10.15
N THR A 27 -10.06 -4.12 10.04
CA THR A 27 -9.16 -4.28 11.18
C THR A 27 -8.40 -2.99 11.46
N PHE A 28 -8.09 -2.75 12.73
CA PHE A 28 -7.11 -1.75 13.14
C PHE A 28 -6.27 -2.34 14.25
N GLY A 29 -5.04 -2.69 13.95
CA GLY A 29 -4.19 -3.41 14.90
C GLY A 29 -2.75 -3.55 14.45
N PRO A 30 -1.90 -4.14 15.32
CA PRO A 30 -0.49 -4.33 15.02
C PRO A 30 -0.28 -5.40 13.96
N THR A 31 0.68 -5.15 13.08
CA THR A 31 1.21 -6.10 12.09
C THR A 31 2.71 -6.25 12.27
N PHE A 32 3.23 -7.44 11.91
CA PHE A 32 4.62 -7.80 12.16
C PHE A 32 5.27 -8.27 10.85
N ARG A 33 6.33 -7.61 10.41
CA ARG A 33 7.07 -7.95 9.20
C ARG A 33 8.54 -7.99 9.50
N ALA A 34 9.13 -9.21 9.47
CA ALA A 34 10.56 -9.44 9.71
C ALA A 34 11.40 -9.19 8.45
N GLU A 35 11.18 -8.07 7.78
CA GLU A 35 11.95 -7.66 6.62
C GLU A 35 13.32 -7.12 7.06
N ASP A 36 14.39 -7.55 6.41
CA ASP A 36 15.74 -7.00 6.64
C ASP A 36 15.88 -5.65 5.91
N SER A 37 15.15 -4.66 6.39
CA SER A 37 15.10 -3.32 5.82
C SER A 37 15.57 -2.26 6.82
N HIS A 38 16.61 -1.55 6.44
CA HIS A 38 17.22 -0.47 7.25
C HIS A 38 16.79 0.93 6.83
N THR A 39 15.78 1.05 5.96
CA THR A 39 15.30 2.35 5.48
C THR A 39 14.53 3.11 6.57
N SER A 40 14.37 4.42 6.41
CA SER A 40 13.58 5.28 7.29
C SER A 40 12.05 5.06 7.16
N ARG A 41 11.62 4.15 6.27
CA ARG A 41 10.20 3.88 5.95
C ARG A 41 9.71 2.54 6.46
N HIS A 42 10.55 1.75 7.14
CA HIS A 42 10.23 0.40 7.59
C HIS A 42 10.38 0.22 9.10
N LEU A 43 9.41 -0.46 9.68
CA LEU A 43 9.37 -0.96 11.04
C LEU A 43 9.07 -2.46 11.00
N ALA A 44 9.56 -3.21 11.98
CA ALA A 44 9.23 -4.63 12.14
C ALA A 44 7.85 -4.86 12.78
N GLU A 45 7.35 -3.86 13.51
CA GLU A 45 6.00 -3.80 14.07
C GLU A 45 5.42 -2.42 13.83
N PHE A 46 4.21 -2.37 13.28
CA PHE A 46 3.46 -1.14 13.00
C PHE A 46 1.96 -1.44 12.98
N TRP A 47 1.13 -0.41 13.06
CA TRP A 47 -0.32 -0.55 12.99
C TRP A 47 -0.83 -0.36 11.58
N MET A 48 -1.82 -1.16 11.21
CA MET A 48 -2.53 -0.97 9.94
C MET A 48 -4.03 -0.82 10.18
N ILE A 49 -4.65 0.04 9.37
CA ILE A 49 -6.08 -0.01 9.13
C ILE A 49 -6.30 -0.72 7.80
N GLU A 50 -7.15 -1.76 7.82
CA GLU A 50 -7.33 -2.67 6.70
C GLU A 50 -8.83 -2.95 6.51
N PRO A 51 -9.56 -2.10 5.74
CA PRO A 51 -10.94 -2.37 5.38
C PRO A 51 -11.05 -3.44 4.29
N GLU A 52 -12.13 -4.23 4.37
CA GLU A 52 -12.58 -5.15 3.33
C GLU A 52 -14.05 -4.88 3.04
N ILE A 53 -14.38 -4.60 1.78
CA ILE A 53 -15.71 -4.24 1.32
C ILE A 53 -16.24 -5.28 0.34
N CYS A 54 -17.43 -5.79 0.60
CA CYS A 54 -18.10 -6.77 -0.25
C CYS A 54 -18.86 -6.11 -1.40
N PHE A 55 -19.10 -6.90 -2.46
CA PHE A 55 -19.77 -6.45 -3.69
C PHE A 55 -19.08 -5.27 -4.37
N ALA A 56 -17.77 -5.16 -4.18
CA ALA A 56 -16.93 -4.08 -4.67
C ALA A 56 -15.83 -4.62 -5.60
N GLY A 57 -15.52 -3.84 -6.63
CA GLY A 57 -14.37 -4.02 -7.49
C GLY A 57 -13.29 -2.97 -7.25
N LEU A 58 -12.32 -2.90 -8.16
CA LEU A 58 -11.18 -1.96 -8.05
C LEU A 58 -11.64 -0.49 -7.99
N LYS A 59 -12.71 -0.15 -8.71
CA LYS A 59 -13.22 1.23 -8.74
C LYS A 59 -13.77 1.68 -7.39
N GLU A 60 -14.54 0.83 -6.73
CA GLU A 60 -15.13 1.09 -5.42
C GLU A 60 -14.04 1.15 -4.35
N ASP A 61 -13.03 0.25 -4.43
CA ASP A 61 -11.89 0.22 -3.52
C ASP A 61 -11.04 1.50 -3.64
N MET A 62 -10.73 1.95 -4.87
CA MET A 62 -10.04 3.22 -5.12
C MET A 62 -10.81 4.41 -4.56
N ALA A 63 -12.14 4.45 -4.75
CA ALA A 63 -12.96 5.55 -4.26
C ALA A 63 -12.97 5.61 -2.74
N LEU A 64 -13.15 4.47 -2.06
CA LEU A 64 -13.09 4.40 -0.60
C LEU A 64 -11.70 4.81 -0.05
N ALA A 65 -10.64 4.33 -0.68
CA ALA A 65 -9.27 4.64 -0.25
C ALA A 65 -8.93 6.14 -0.43
N GLU A 66 -9.35 6.76 -1.54
CA GLU A 66 -9.24 8.20 -1.78
C GLU A 66 -10.01 9.00 -0.73
N ASP A 67 -11.29 8.66 -0.51
CA ASP A 67 -12.16 9.33 0.46
C ASP A 67 -11.63 9.18 1.89
N TYR A 68 -11.15 8.00 2.25
CA TYR A 68 -10.56 7.73 3.57
C TYR A 68 -9.30 8.58 3.82
N LEU A 69 -8.37 8.60 2.86
CA LEU A 69 -7.15 9.39 3.01
C LEU A 69 -7.45 10.89 3.09
N ARG A 70 -8.37 11.38 2.24
CA ARG A 70 -8.83 12.78 2.30
C ARG A 70 -9.45 13.12 3.65
N TYR A 71 -10.32 12.24 4.14
CA TYR A 71 -10.97 12.43 5.45
C TYR A 71 -9.94 12.55 6.57
N CYS A 72 -8.96 11.64 6.62
CA CYS A 72 -7.92 11.68 7.65
C CYS A 72 -7.10 12.98 7.59
N ILE A 73 -6.69 13.40 6.39
CA ILE A 73 -5.93 14.64 6.21
C ILE A 73 -6.78 15.85 6.58
N GLN A 74 -8.03 15.91 6.12
CA GLN A 74 -8.95 17.01 6.45
C GLN A 74 -9.22 17.08 7.95
N PHE A 75 -9.41 15.93 8.61
CA PHE A 75 -9.58 15.88 10.06
C PHE A 75 -8.39 16.49 10.81
N VAL A 76 -7.17 16.17 10.38
CA VAL A 76 -5.95 16.74 10.99
C VAL A 76 -5.87 18.26 10.75
N LEU A 77 -6.18 18.73 9.53
CA LEU A 77 -6.20 20.16 9.20
C LEU A 77 -7.21 20.94 10.04
N ASP A 78 -8.36 20.34 10.33
CA ASP A 78 -9.44 21.00 11.06
C ASP A 78 -9.24 20.98 12.60
N ASN A 79 -8.65 19.88 13.12
CA ASN A 79 -8.65 19.60 14.56
C ASN A 79 -7.27 19.70 15.23
N CYS A 80 -6.16 19.66 14.47
CA CYS A 80 -4.79 19.64 15.01
C CYS A 80 -3.98 20.87 14.58
N LYS A 81 -4.62 22.04 14.52
CA LYS A 81 -4.01 23.25 13.94
C LYS A 81 -2.74 23.69 14.66
N SER A 82 -2.74 23.71 15.99
CA SER A 82 -1.55 24.10 16.77
C SER A 82 -0.37 23.16 16.57
N ASP A 83 -0.65 21.86 16.44
CA ASP A 83 0.38 20.86 16.20
C ASP A 83 0.95 20.99 14.78
N LEU A 84 0.07 21.23 13.79
CA LEU A 84 0.51 21.47 12.41
C LEU A 84 1.36 22.74 12.29
N GLU A 85 1.01 23.83 12.98
CA GLU A 85 1.81 25.05 13.03
C GLU A 85 3.21 24.79 13.63
N PHE A 86 3.29 23.94 14.66
CA PHE A 86 4.56 23.51 15.24
C PHE A 86 5.38 22.68 14.23
N PHE A 87 4.77 21.69 13.56
CA PHE A 87 5.49 20.87 12.59
C PHE A 87 5.87 21.67 11.33
N GLU A 88 5.05 22.60 10.87
CA GLU A 88 5.36 23.54 9.78
C GLU A 88 6.61 24.36 10.09
N GLU A 89 6.72 24.87 11.33
CA GLU A 89 7.85 25.71 11.74
C GLU A 89 9.12 24.89 12.00
N LYS A 90 8.99 23.72 12.65
CA LYS A 90 10.16 22.99 13.22
C LYS A 90 10.61 21.80 12.42
N VAL A 91 9.75 21.21 11.56
CA VAL A 91 10.02 19.94 10.91
C VAL A 91 10.02 20.09 9.38
N GLU A 92 8.90 20.46 8.78
CA GLU A 92 8.76 20.54 7.33
C GLU A 92 8.06 21.84 6.90
N LYS A 93 8.81 22.77 6.36
CA LYS A 93 8.25 24.01 5.78
C LYS A 93 7.41 23.69 4.55
N GLY A 94 6.15 24.15 4.49
CA GLY A 94 5.20 23.87 3.42
C GLY A 94 4.35 22.61 3.68
N LEU A 95 4.42 22.06 4.89
CA LEU A 95 3.62 20.90 5.32
C LEU A 95 2.13 21.13 5.15
N ILE A 96 1.62 22.25 5.69
CA ILE A 96 0.19 22.57 5.66
C ILE A 96 -0.30 22.74 4.22
N GLU A 97 0.46 23.43 3.38
CA GLU A 97 0.13 23.58 1.95
C GLU A 97 0.07 22.23 1.23
N ARG A 98 1.03 21.35 1.50
CA ARG A 98 1.07 19.99 0.94
C ARG A 98 -0.15 19.17 1.36
N LEU A 99 -0.52 19.19 2.63
CA LEU A 99 -1.70 18.49 3.14
C LEU A 99 -3.00 19.05 2.56
N MET A 100 -3.17 20.38 2.51
CA MET A 100 -4.32 21.05 1.90
C MET A 100 -4.45 20.67 0.42
N LYS A 101 -3.34 20.62 -0.31
CA LYS A 101 -3.33 20.22 -1.71
C LYS A 101 -3.84 18.79 -1.90
N VAL A 102 -3.38 17.84 -1.10
CA VAL A 102 -3.85 16.44 -1.19
C VAL A 102 -5.32 16.33 -0.80
N ALA A 103 -5.77 17.02 0.26
CA ALA A 103 -7.17 17.03 0.68
C ALA A 103 -8.11 17.58 -0.39
N SER A 104 -7.69 18.59 -1.17
CA SER A 104 -8.54 19.31 -2.13
C SER A 104 -8.40 18.84 -3.59
N THR A 105 -7.32 18.15 -3.95
CA THR A 105 -7.06 17.75 -5.34
C THR A 105 -7.68 16.38 -5.62
N LYS A 106 -8.35 16.23 -6.75
CA LYS A 106 -8.77 14.90 -7.24
C LYS A 106 -7.53 14.07 -7.59
N PHE A 107 -7.51 12.82 -7.14
CA PHE A 107 -6.39 11.93 -7.41
C PHE A 107 -6.33 11.58 -8.90
N ALA A 108 -5.15 11.66 -9.48
CA ALA A 108 -4.91 11.21 -10.84
C ALA A 108 -4.89 9.68 -10.89
N HIS A 109 -5.16 9.11 -12.06
CA HIS A 109 -5.14 7.65 -12.26
C HIS A 109 -4.15 7.32 -13.37
N LEU A 110 -3.37 6.27 -13.17
CA LEU A 110 -2.36 5.79 -14.13
C LEU A 110 -2.27 4.25 -14.02
N THR A 111 -2.14 3.56 -15.14
CA THR A 111 -1.81 2.12 -15.08
C THR A 111 -0.31 1.94 -14.81
N TYR A 112 0.06 0.84 -14.18
CA TYR A 112 1.48 0.49 -14.01
C TYR A 112 2.21 0.42 -15.35
N THR A 113 1.58 -0.12 -16.38
CA THR A 113 2.17 -0.20 -17.72
C THR A 113 2.50 1.17 -18.30
N ASP A 114 1.57 2.12 -18.19
CA ASP A 114 1.79 3.49 -18.64
C ASP A 114 2.82 4.21 -17.75
N ALA A 115 2.83 3.92 -16.44
CA ALA A 115 3.83 4.46 -15.52
C ALA A 115 5.25 4.06 -15.94
N ILE A 116 5.48 2.77 -16.21
CA ILE A 116 6.78 2.28 -16.68
C ILE A 116 7.17 2.91 -18.04
N ALA A 117 6.25 2.97 -18.99
CA ALA A 117 6.52 3.57 -20.31
C ALA A 117 6.92 5.05 -20.17
N MET A 118 6.20 5.80 -19.35
CA MET A 118 6.47 7.22 -19.08
C MET A 118 7.82 7.43 -18.38
N LEU A 119 8.13 6.62 -17.37
CA LEU A 119 9.42 6.69 -16.68
C LEU A 119 10.57 6.40 -17.62
N GLN A 120 10.48 5.37 -18.48
CA GLN A 120 11.49 5.02 -19.47
C GLN A 120 11.68 6.16 -20.50
N GLU A 121 10.59 6.77 -20.97
CA GLU A 121 10.66 7.92 -21.87
C GLU A 121 11.38 9.12 -21.22
N HIS A 122 11.06 9.39 -19.95
CA HIS A 122 11.67 10.51 -19.22
C HIS A 122 13.17 10.28 -18.95
N VAL A 123 13.58 9.04 -18.65
CA VAL A 123 15.00 8.67 -18.55
C VAL A 123 15.70 8.82 -19.91
N ALA A 124 15.13 8.27 -20.99
CA ALA A 124 15.71 8.31 -22.32
C ALA A 124 15.86 9.75 -22.87
N SER A 125 14.92 10.64 -22.52
CA SER A 125 14.97 12.06 -22.90
C SER A 125 15.82 12.93 -21.97
N GLY A 126 16.41 12.37 -20.92
CA GLY A 126 17.23 13.10 -19.95
C GLY A 126 16.43 14.01 -19.00
N LYS A 127 15.11 13.88 -18.92
CA LYS A 127 14.26 14.64 -17.99
C LYS A 127 14.49 14.23 -16.53
N VAL A 128 14.92 12.99 -16.29
CA VAL A 128 15.21 12.45 -14.95
C VAL A 128 16.37 11.47 -15.03
N VAL A 129 17.15 11.44 -13.96
CA VAL A 129 18.18 10.42 -13.72
C VAL A 129 17.88 9.81 -12.35
N PHE A 130 17.68 8.51 -12.30
CA PHE A 130 17.48 7.75 -11.07
C PHE A 130 18.82 7.23 -10.51
N ASP A 131 18.80 6.66 -9.32
CA ASP A 131 20.00 6.14 -8.67
C ASP A 131 20.68 5.07 -9.54
N ALA A 132 21.94 5.32 -9.90
CA ALA A 132 22.67 4.48 -10.86
C ALA A 132 23.00 3.09 -10.30
N GLU A 133 23.21 2.95 -8.99
CA GLU A 133 23.49 1.65 -8.36
C GLU A 133 22.22 0.81 -8.30
N ALA A 134 21.10 1.44 -7.95
CA ALA A 134 19.79 0.80 -7.97
C ALA A 134 19.35 0.38 -9.38
N GLU A 135 19.58 1.24 -10.40
CA GLU A 135 19.32 0.92 -11.80
C GLU A 135 20.22 -0.21 -12.32
N ALA A 136 21.48 -0.28 -11.89
CA ALA A 136 22.38 -1.37 -12.29
C ALA A 136 21.97 -2.72 -11.69
N LYS A 137 21.40 -2.70 -10.47
CA LYS A 137 20.92 -3.89 -9.76
C LYS A 137 19.57 -4.39 -10.29
N ASP A 138 18.65 -3.48 -10.48
CA ASP A 138 17.28 -3.77 -10.95
C ASP A 138 16.82 -2.70 -11.94
N PRO A 139 17.13 -2.89 -13.25
CA PRO A 139 16.82 -1.91 -14.28
C PRO A 139 15.33 -1.66 -14.44
N LEU A 140 14.96 -0.40 -14.67
CA LEU A 140 13.58 0.01 -14.91
C LEU A 140 13.00 -0.65 -16.18
N LYS A 141 12.16 -1.65 -15.98
CA LYS A 141 11.47 -2.41 -17.04
C LYS A 141 10.10 -2.88 -16.56
N TRP A 142 9.24 -3.28 -17.48
CA TRP A 142 7.97 -3.88 -17.11
C TRP A 142 8.19 -5.17 -16.32
N GLY A 143 7.49 -5.32 -15.19
CA GLY A 143 7.59 -6.48 -14.31
C GLY A 143 8.47 -6.28 -13.07
N VAL A 144 9.12 -5.12 -12.92
CA VAL A 144 9.85 -4.76 -11.68
C VAL A 144 8.96 -3.96 -10.74
N ASP A 145 9.25 -4.00 -9.44
CA ASP A 145 8.55 -3.13 -8.50
C ASP A 145 8.97 -1.67 -8.65
N LEU A 146 8.02 -0.74 -8.45
CA LEU A 146 8.34 0.69 -8.47
C LEU A 146 9.11 1.04 -7.19
N ARG A 147 10.32 1.55 -7.35
CA ARG A 147 11.07 2.08 -6.21
C ARG A 147 10.48 3.42 -5.76
N SER A 148 10.70 3.79 -4.50
CA SER A 148 10.20 5.04 -3.91
C SER A 148 10.59 6.28 -4.72
N GLU A 149 11.74 6.28 -5.40
CA GLU A 149 12.15 7.39 -6.27
C GLU A 149 11.28 7.50 -7.51
N HIS A 150 10.85 6.36 -8.10
CA HIS A 150 9.91 6.32 -9.22
C HIS A 150 8.54 6.85 -8.80
N GLU A 151 8.01 6.35 -7.68
CA GLU A 151 6.71 6.75 -7.12
C GLU A 151 6.68 8.25 -6.84
N ARG A 152 7.70 8.78 -6.15
CA ARG A 152 7.81 10.19 -5.84
C ARG A 152 7.96 11.04 -7.09
N TYR A 153 8.76 10.61 -8.05
CA TYR A 153 8.90 11.32 -9.32
C TYR A 153 7.56 11.44 -10.05
N LEU A 154 6.78 10.36 -10.11
CA LEU A 154 5.46 10.37 -10.74
C LEU A 154 4.52 11.36 -10.03
N CYS A 155 4.34 11.25 -8.71
CA CYS A 155 3.38 12.11 -8.01
C CYS A 155 3.88 13.55 -7.81
N GLU A 156 5.20 13.80 -7.65
CA GLU A 156 5.72 15.15 -7.39
C GLU A 156 6.01 15.95 -8.67
N LYS A 157 6.60 15.29 -9.67
CA LYS A 157 7.12 15.98 -10.87
C LYS A 157 6.22 15.85 -12.09
N VAL A 158 5.54 14.71 -12.24
CA VAL A 158 4.67 14.48 -13.40
C VAL A 158 3.25 14.96 -13.13
N TYR A 159 2.62 14.46 -12.08
CA TYR A 159 1.22 14.78 -11.76
C TYR A 159 1.08 15.95 -10.79
N ASN A 160 2.15 16.32 -10.08
CA ASN A 160 2.14 17.39 -9.09
C ASN A 160 0.99 17.26 -8.08
N GLY A 161 0.75 16.06 -7.59
CA GLY A 161 -0.35 15.73 -6.66
C GLY A 161 -0.48 14.23 -6.39
N PRO A 162 -1.54 13.83 -5.70
CA PRO A 162 -1.80 12.42 -5.40
C PRO A 162 -2.13 11.64 -6.69
N LEU A 163 -1.66 10.40 -6.75
CA LEU A 163 -1.78 9.51 -7.90
C LEU A 163 -2.17 8.10 -7.45
N ILE A 164 -3.13 7.49 -8.14
CA ILE A 164 -3.47 6.08 -7.97
C ILE A 164 -2.86 5.31 -9.16
N VAL A 165 -1.95 4.38 -8.87
CA VAL A 165 -1.37 3.48 -9.86
C VAL A 165 -2.06 2.14 -9.77
N THR A 166 -2.51 1.58 -10.91
CA THR A 166 -3.31 0.35 -10.95
C THR A 166 -2.74 -0.71 -11.89
N ASN A 167 -3.29 -1.93 -11.81
CA ASN A 167 -2.98 -3.03 -12.73
C ASN A 167 -1.50 -3.40 -12.77
N TYR A 168 -0.98 -3.73 -11.61
CA TYR A 168 0.40 -4.20 -11.44
C TYR A 168 0.63 -5.59 -12.04
N PRO A 169 1.86 -5.92 -12.46
CA PRO A 169 2.21 -7.25 -12.92
C PRO A 169 1.92 -8.33 -11.87
N ALA A 170 1.29 -9.43 -12.29
CA ALA A 170 0.91 -10.51 -11.38
C ALA A 170 2.13 -11.15 -10.67
N GLY A 171 3.30 -11.15 -11.32
CA GLY A 171 4.51 -11.76 -10.78
C GLY A 171 5.16 -11.05 -9.60
N ILE A 172 4.79 -9.76 -9.33
CA ILE A 172 5.36 -8.98 -8.22
C ILE A 172 4.35 -8.68 -7.11
N LYS A 173 3.11 -9.13 -7.25
CA LYS A 173 2.04 -8.89 -6.26
C LYS A 173 1.56 -10.21 -5.64
N ALA A 174 0.92 -10.13 -4.48
CA ALA A 174 0.54 -11.27 -3.66
C ALA A 174 -0.50 -12.20 -4.33
N PHE A 175 -0.53 -13.47 -3.90
CA PHE A 175 -1.38 -14.51 -4.48
C PHE A 175 -2.88 -14.22 -4.39
N TYR A 176 -3.32 -13.50 -3.35
CA TYR A 176 -4.73 -13.22 -3.09
C TYR A 176 -5.32 -12.10 -3.97
N MET A 177 -4.50 -11.37 -4.70
CA MET A 177 -4.98 -10.29 -5.58
C MET A 177 -5.59 -10.88 -6.87
N ARG A 178 -6.73 -10.35 -7.29
CA ARG A 178 -7.48 -10.86 -8.44
C ARG A 178 -6.71 -10.72 -9.74
N LEU A 179 -6.52 -11.84 -10.44
CA LEU A 179 -5.88 -11.85 -11.75
C LEU A 179 -6.81 -11.21 -12.78
N SER A 180 -6.31 -10.18 -13.48
CA SER A 180 -7.03 -9.48 -14.53
C SER A 180 -7.33 -10.38 -15.74
N GLU A 181 -8.21 -9.95 -16.63
CA GLU A 181 -8.59 -10.71 -17.83
C GLU A 181 -7.41 -10.93 -18.79
N ASP A 182 -6.44 -10.03 -18.80
CA ASP A 182 -5.21 -10.13 -19.59
C ASP A 182 -4.26 -11.25 -19.12
N LYS A 183 -4.51 -11.82 -17.94
CA LYS A 183 -3.70 -12.83 -17.26
C LYS A 183 -2.24 -12.44 -17.01
N LYS A 184 -1.90 -11.17 -17.12
CA LYS A 184 -0.57 -10.60 -16.89
C LYS A 184 -0.52 -9.68 -15.71
N THR A 185 -1.63 -8.99 -15.46
CA THR A 185 -1.76 -8.02 -14.38
C THR A 185 -2.74 -8.52 -13.31
N VAL A 186 -2.76 -7.84 -12.17
CA VAL A 186 -3.75 -8.02 -11.10
C VAL A 186 -4.52 -6.72 -10.90
N GLU A 187 -5.76 -6.84 -10.45
CA GLU A 187 -6.62 -5.72 -10.08
C GLU A 187 -6.17 -5.14 -8.73
N ALA A 188 -4.97 -4.57 -8.72
CA ALA A 188 -4.37 -3.92 -7.56
C ALA A 188 -4.26 -2.41 -7.78
N MET A 189 -4.15 -1.69 -6.68
CA MET A 189 -3.89 -0.26 -6.66
C MET A 189 -2.89 0.10 -5.57
N ASP A 190 -2.08 1.13 -5.83
CA ASP A 190 -1.29 1.82 -4.82
C ASP A 190 -1.59 3.33 -4.92
N ILE A 191 -1.88 3.98 -3.78
CA ILE A 191 -2.04 5.44 -3.70
C ILE A 191 -0.69 6.04 -3.36
N LEU A 192 -0.22 6.91 -4.24
CA LEU A 192 1.04 7.62 -4.10
C LEU A 192 0.77 9.08 -3.72
N VAL A 193 1.52 9.60 -2.75
CA VAL A 193 1.44 11.00 -2.32
C VAL A 193 2.82 11.67 -2.36
N PRO A 194 2.87 12.99 -2.64
CA PRO A 194 4.13 13.75 -2.61
C PRO A 194 4.84 13.63 -1.25
N GLY A 195 6.17 13.50 -1.26
CA GLY A 195 7.00 13.39 -0.06
C GLY A 195 7.18 11.95 0.45
N VAL A 196 6.22 11.06 0.23
CA VAL A 196 6.26 9.68 0.74
C VAL A 196 6.34 8.64 -0.38
N GLY A 197 5.60 8.79 -1.47
CA GLY A 197 5.31 7.72 -2.43
C GLY A 197 4.10 6.92 -1.96
N GLU A 198 4.16 5.60 -1.99
CA GLU A 198 3.05 4.73 -1.58
C GLU A 198 2.66 4.95 -0.11
N ILE A 199 1.37 5.26 0.12
CA ILE A 199 0.75 5.40 1.44
C ILE A 199 -0.35 4.36 1.69
N ILE A 200 -1.05 3.94 0.66
CA ILE A 200 -2.08 2.90 0.67
C ILE A 200 -1.78 1.91 -0.45
N GLY A 201 -1.89 0.61 -0.15
CA GLY A 201 -1.90 -0.47 -1.13
C GLY A 201 -3.18 -1.30 -0.99
N GLY A 202 -3.83 -1.62 -2.10
CA GLY A 202 -5.08 -2.35 -2.11
C GLY A 202 -5.28 -3.24 -3.34
N SER A 203 -6.32 -4.05 -3.33
CA SER A 203 -6.69 -4.87 -4.48
C SER A 203 -8.10 -5.45 -4.38
N VAL A 204 -8.64 -5.84 -5.50
CA VAL A 204 -9.72 -6.83 -5.56
C VAL A 204 -9.15 -8.19 -5.15
N ARG A 205 -9.92 -8.97 -4.41
CA ARG A 205 -9.52 -10.28 -3.92
C ARG A 205 -9.87 -11.37 -4.94
N GLU A 206 -9.01 -12.37 -5.07
CA GLU A 206 -9.25 -13.50 -5.98
C GLU A 206 -10.36 -14.39 -5.42
N GLU A 207 -11.53 -14.38 -6.06
CA GLU A 207 -12.69 -15.17 -5.67
C GLU A 207 -12.77 -16.52 -6.37
N ARG A 208 -11.99 -16.74 -7.44
CA ARG A 208 -11.98 -18.00 -8.21
C ARG A 208 -11.06 -19.01 -7.55
N LEU A 209 -11.65 -20.07 -6.99
CA LEU A 209 -10.94 -21.06 -6.20
C LEU A 209 -9.73 -21.68 -6.91
N ASP A 210 -9.91 -22.09 -8.17
CA ASP A 210 -8.85 -22.77 -8.92
C ASP A 210 -7.69 -21.80 -9.22
N VAL A 211 -7.99 -20.58 -9.64
CA VAL A 211 -6.98 -19.53 -9.88
C VAL A 211 -6.20 -19.21 -8.60
N LEU A 212 -6.91 -19.08 -7.47
CA LEU A 212 -6.28 -18.81 -6.18
C LEU A 212 -5.31 -19.93 -5.77
N LYS A 213 -5.70 -21.21 -5.94
CA LYS A 213 -4.84 -22.36 -5.69
C LYS A 213 -3.60 -22.36 -6.58
N GLU A 214 -3.78 -22.14 -7.88
CA GLU A 214 -2.66 -22.04 -8.82
C GLU A 214 -1.66 -20.96 -8.43
N LYS A 215 -2.14 -19.80 -7.98
CA LYS A 215 -1.27 -18.69 -7.53
C LYS A 215 -0.52 -19.01 -6.24
N ILE A 216 -1.15 -19.67 -5.26
CA ILE A 216 -0.50 -20.14 -4.04
C ILE A 216 0.67 -21.08 -4.39
N VAL A 217 0.41 -22.08 -5.26
CA VAL A 217 1.45 -23.03 -5.72
C VAL A 217 2.57 -22.31 -6.48
N ALA A 218 2.22 -21.38 -7.38
CA ALA A 218 3.19 -20.62 -8.18
C ALA A 218 4.14 -19.78 -7.31
N MET A 219 3.69 -19.36 -6.11
CA MET A 219 4.54 -18.68 -5.11
C MET A 219 5.33 -19.64 -4.22
N GLY A 220 5.31 -20.95 -4.50
CA GLY A 220 6.04 -21.97 -3.73
C GLY A 220 5.43 -22.25 -2.36
N GLN A 221 4.16 -21.89 -2.16
CA GLN A 221 3.44 -22.12 -0.89
C GLN A 221 2.57 -23.39 -0.98
N ASN A 222 2.27 -23.99 0.16
CA ASN A 222 1.40 -25.16 0.22
C ASN A 222 -0.08 -24.74 0.40
N PRO A 223 -0.98 -25.07 -0.55
CA PRO A 223 -2.40 -24.74 -0.41
C PRO A 223 -3.07 -25.30 0.87
N GLU A 224 -2.59 -26.40 1.44
CA GLU A 224 -3.13 -26.97 2.66
C GLU A 224 -2.99 -26.02 3.88
N ASP A 225 -1.97 -25.16 3.89
CA ASP A 225 -1.78 -24.17 4.94
C ASP A 225 -2.85 -23.07 4.87
N TYR A 226 -3.56 -22.97 3.76
CA TYR A 226 -4.60 -21.99 3.45
C TYR A 226 -5.99 -22.61 3.30
N ASP A 227 -6.21 -23.87 3.73
CA ASP A 227 -7.51 -24.54 3.57
C ASP A 227 -8.66 -23.72 4.13
N TRP A 228 -8.50 -23.10 5.30
CA TRP A 228 -9.48 -22.24 5.95
C TRP A 228 -9.83 -20.99 5.11
N TYR A 229 -8.87 -20.47 4.34
CA TYR A 229 -9.05 -19.32 3.46
C TYR A 229 -9.65 -19.73 2.11
N LEU A 230 -9.24 -20.90 1.59
CA LEU A 230 -9.79 -21.50 0.38
C LEU A 230 -11.25 -21.92 0.57
N ASP A 231 -11.63 -22.34 1.77
CA ASP A 231 -13.01 -22.69 2.12
C ASP A 231 -14.00 -21.55 1.90
N LEU A 232 -13.58 -20.29 2.06
CA LEU A 232 -14.40 -19.13 1.70
C LEU A 232 -14.82 -19.15 0.22
N ARG A 233 -13.96 -19.64 -0.68
CA ARG A 233 -14.23 -19.74 -2.12
C ARG A 233 -14.98 -21.01 -2.49
N LYS A 234 -14.80 -22.04 -1.71
CA LYS A 234 -15.41 -23.34 -1.93
C LYS A 234 -16.88 -23.39 -1.50
N TYR A 235 -17.21 -22.77 -0.38
CA TYR A 235 -18.55 -22.84 0.21
C TYR A 235 -19.40 -21.61 -0.06
N GLY A 236 -18.83 -20.57 -0.61
CA GLY A 236 -19.53 -19.36 -1.05
C GLY A 236 -18.72 -18.11 -0.75
N THR A 237 -18.59 -17.28 -1.75
CA THR A 237 -17.94 -15.97 -1.63
C THR A 237 -18.68 -14.94 -2.48
N VAL A 238 -18.29 -13.70 -2.34
CA VAL A 238 -18.76 -12.58 -3.18
C VAL A 238 -17.54 -11.84 -3.70
N PRO A 239 -17.63 -11.10 -4.80
CA PRO A 239 -16.59 -10.14 -5.17
C PRO A 239 -16.37 -9.19 -3.99
N HIS A 240 -15.12 -9.01 -3.61
CA HIS A 240 -14.74 -8.11 -2.52
C HIS A 240 -13.35 -7.54 -2.77
N ALA A 241 -13.10 -6.41 -2.16
CA ALA A 241 -11.86 -5.65 -2.33
C ALA A 241 -11.50 -4.97 -1.00
N GLY A 242 -10.26 -4.52 -0.89
CA GLY A 242 -9.82 -3.82 0.30
C GLY A 242 -8.41 -3.29 0.16
N PHE A 243 -8.03 -2.48 1.12
CA PHE A 243 -6.71 -1.87 1.14
C PHE A 243 -6.09 -1.88 2.55
N GLY A 244 -4.80 -1.63 2.62
CA GLY A 244 -4.08 -1.40 3.86
C GLY A 244 -3.45 -0.02 3.89
N LEU A 245 -3.61 0.70 5.00
CA LEU A 245 -2.91 1.93 5.31
C LEU A 245 -2.11 1.76 6.60
N GLY A 246 -0.78 1.93 6.51
CA GLY A 246 0.09 1.96 7.68
C GLY A 246 -0.13 3.23 8.49
N PHE A 247 -0.56 3.07 9.76
CA PHE A 247 -0.89 4.21 10.60
C PHE A 247 0.31 5.12 10.87
N GLU A 248 1.46 4.54 11.17
CA GLU A 248 2.70 5.30 11.39
C GLU A 248 3.13 6.06 10.12
N ARG A 249 2.88 5.47 8.93
CA ARG A 249 3.15 6.16 7.65
C ARG A 249 2.22 7.36 7.47
N LEU A 250 0.95 7.24 7.86
CA LEU A 250 0.01 8.37 7.86
C LEU A 250 0.43 9.45 8.85
N VAL A 251 0.85 9.08 10.07
CA VAL A 251 1.33 10.04 11.07
C VAL A 251 2.59 10.75 10.59
N ALA A 252 3.57 10.01 10.05
CA ALA A 252 4.78 10.60 9.46
C ALA A 252 4.42 11.57 8.32
N TYR A 253 3.46 11.21 7.48
CA TYR A 253 2.96 12.06 6.40
C TYR A 253 2.31 13.34 6.92
N ALA A 254 1.45 13.23 7.94
CA ALA A 254 0.72 14.36 8.51
C ALA A 254 1.62 15.33 9.32
N THR A 255 2.75 14.85 9.85
CA THR A 255 3.69 15.63 10.67
C THR A 255 4.94 16.09 9.94
N GLY A 256 5.19 15.58 8.73
CA GLY A 256 6.42 15.84 7.99
C GLY A 256 7.66 15.09 8.51
N MET A 257 7.47 14.16 9.46
CA MET A 257 8.58 13.39 10.04
C MET A 257 9.21 12.48 8.99
N ALA A 258 10.52 12.65 8.78
CA ALA A 258 11.25 11.92 7.73
C ALA A 258 11.53 10.46 8.07
N ASN A 259 11.54 10.11 9.37
CA ASN A 259 11.84 8.77 9.84
C ASN A 259 10.64 8.19 10.59
N ILE A 260 10.09 7.08 10.08
CA ILE A 260 8.93 6.42 10.68
C ILE A 260 9.17 5.94 12.12
N ARG A 261 10.44 5.78 12.53
CA ARG A 261 10.81 5.39 13.91
C ARG A 261 10.53 6.49 14.93
N ASP A 262 10.35 7.72 14.48
CA ASP A 262 10.11 8.88 15.34
C ASP A 262 8.60 9.14 15.59
N VAL A 263 7.73 8.36 14.93
CA VAL A 263 6.26 8.51 15.06
C VAL A 263 5.57 7.35 15.78
N ILE A 264 6.34 6.45 16.35
CA ILE A 264 5.86 5.36 17.21
C ILE A 264 6.64 5.36 18.53
N PRO A 265 5.98 5.19 19.69
CA PRO A 265 6.64 5.31 21.00
C PRO A 265 7.74 4.26 21.25
N PHE A 266 7.56 3.04 20.72
CA PHE A 266 8.49 1.92 20.92
C PHE A 266 8.83 1.28 19.57
N PRO A 267 9.69 1.94 18.76
CA PRO A 267 10.00 1.47 17.42
C PRO A 267 10.83 0.19 17.43
N ARG A 268 10.44 -0.80 16.63
CA ARG A 268 11.15 -2.07 16.42
C ARG A 268 11.57 -2.20 14.96
N TRP A 269 12.84 -2.54 14.73
CA TRP A 269 13.42 -2.75 13.40
C TRP A 269 14.56 -3.77 13.46
N PRO A 270 15.13 -4.24 12.33
CA PRO A 270 16.24 -5.19 12.35
C PRO A 270 17.37 -4.80 13.29
N GLY A 271 17.71 -5.69 14.24
CA GLY A 271 18.71 -5.48 15.26
C GLY A 271 18.29 -4.61 16.46
N LYS A 272 17.00 -4.20 16.55
CA LYS A 272 16.50 -3.36 17.64
C LYS A 272 15.08 -3.77 18.08
N ALA A 273 15.00 -4.37 19.26
CA ALA A 273 13.75 -4.73 19.93
C ALA A 273 13.95 -4.79 21.45
N ASP A 274 14.42 -3.66 22.03
CA ASP A 274 14.89 -3.60 23.43
C ASP A 274 13.73 -3.41 24.43
N PHE A 275 12.50 -3.18 23.95
CA PHE A 275 11.32 -2.94 24.79
C PHE A 275 10.05 -3.54 24.20
#